data_c075f201efdd1e1b5cf1f5a339989c03
#
_entry.id   c075f201efdd1e1b5cf1f5a339989c03
#
_cell.length_a   1.000
_cell.length_b   1.000
_cell.length_c   1.000
_cell.angle_alpha   90.00
_cell.angle_beta   90.00
_cell.angle_gamma   90.00
#
_symmetry.space_group_name_H-M   'P 1'
#
loop_
_entity.id
_entity.type
_entity.pdbx_description
1 polymer ?
#
loop_
_entity_poly.entity_id
_entity_poly.type
_entity_poly.pdbx_seq_one_letter_code
_entity_poly.pdbx_strand_id
1 'polypeptide(L)'
;MVKIIIYTGLSLSFDEAKEILDSHDDVEVIYKRPIKRGDIGLAINEHPDIIGIIDGVFHQNSAVAHREILKAIDEGISVVGASSMGALRASELDTLGMKGIGYVYEQYATGKVTSDDDVAVMLDSETLEQLSEPLINMEYTFTKAVKENIITEYEKDELLSIAKSTFYPKRNYAQTLNSSKLDDD
;
A
#
# COMPACT_ATOMS: atom_id res chain seq x y z
N MET A 1 -0.51 11.04 26.65
CA MET A 1 -0.88 9.84 25.84
C MET A 1 -0.94 10.32 24.40
N VAL A 2 -0.20 9.69 23.51
CA VAL A 2 -0.19 10.04 22.07
C VAL A 2 -1.39 9.40 21.41
N LYS A 3 -2.19 10.18 20.70
CA LYS A 3 -3.37 9.67 19.98
C LYS A 3 -3.04 9.41 18.52
N ILE A 4 -3.27 8.18 18.07
CA ILE A 4 -2.93 7.70 16.74
C ILE A 4 -4.21 7.22 16.03
N ILE A 5 -4.41 7.64 14.79
CA ILE A 5 -5.43 7.07 13.90
C ILE A 5 -4.72 6.32 12.78
N ILE A 6 -5.04 5.04 12.59
CA ILE A 6 -4.44 4.20 11.55
C ILE A 6 -5.49 3.71 10.58
N TYR A 7 -5.24 3.95 9.29
CA TYR A 7 -6.03 3.43 8.18
C TYR A 7 -5.32 2.21 7.59
N THR A 8 -5.92 1.03 7.80
CA THR A 8 -5.33 -0.25 7.39
C THR A 8 -6.42 -1.27 7.00
N GLY A 9 -6.01 -2.41 6.47
CA GLY A 9 -6.93 -3.48 6.09
C GLY A 9 -6.23 -4.68 5.46
N LEU A 10 -5.76 -4.54 4.22
CA LEU A 10 -5.18 -5.66 3.47
C LEU A 10 -3.70 -5.87 3.76
N SER A 11 -2.94 -4.77 3.74
CA SER A 11 -1.47 -4.85 3.90
C SER A 11 -1.06 -5.17 5.34
N LEU A 12 -1.91 -4.80 6.28
CA LEU A 12 -1.76 -5.09 7.71
C LEU A 12 -3.16 -5.23 8.30
N SER A 13 -3.50 -6.41 8.78
CA SER A 13 -4.79 -6.66 9.41
C SER A 13 -4.96 -5.87 10.71
N PHE A 14 -6.21 -5.66 11.14
CA PHE A 14 -6.48 -4.96 12.41
C PHE A 14 -5.89 -5.70 13.62
N ASP A 15 -5.91 -7.04 13.59
CA ASP A 15 -5.40 -7.84 14.70
C ASP A 15 -3.88 -7.75 14.80
N GLU A 16 -3.15 -7.84 13.67
CA GLU A 16 -1.70 -7.63 13.63
C GLU A 16 -1.32 -6.20 14.05
N ALA A 17 -2.06 -5.20 13.57
CA ALA A 17 -1.83 -3.81 13.96
C ALA A 17 -2.01 -3.59 15.47
N LYS A 18 -3.02 -4.22 16.08
CA LYS A 18 -3.25 -4.19 17.52
C LYS A 18 -2.15 -4.89 18.31
N GLU A 19 -1.71 -6.08 17.87
CA GLU A 19 -0.60 -6.80 18.53
C GLU A 19 0.66 -5.94 18.61
N ILE A 20 0.92 -5.12 17.58
CA ILE A 20 2.09 -4.25 17.54
C ILE A 20 1.90 -3.02 18.43
N LEU A 21 0.77 -2.34 18.38
CA LEU A 21 0.60 -0.99 18.93
C LEU A 21 -0.05 -0.99 20.31
N ASP A 22 -0.98 -1.89 20.60
CA ASP A 22 -1.66 -1.96 21.90
C ASP A 22 -0.73 -2.45 23.02
N SER A 23 0.49 -2.90 22.67
CA SER A 23 1.53 -3.24 23.65
C SER A 23 2.20 -2.00 24.31
N HIS A 24 1.87 -0.79 23.84
CA HIS A 24 2.44 0.47 24.32
C HIS A 24 1.43 1.24 25.18
N ASP A 25 1.65 1.29 26.49
CA ASP A 25 0.73 1.91 27.47
C ASP A 25 0.56 3.44 27.34
N ASP A 26 1.42 4.11 26.55
CA ASP A 26 1.46 5.56 26.36
C ASP A 26 0.75 6.04 25.09
N VAL A 27 0.15 5.14 24.32
CA VAL A 27 -0.58 5.44 23.08
C VAL A 27 -2.07 5.06 23.17
N GLU A 28 -2.91 5.88 22.54
CA GLU A 28 -4.31 5.58 22.23
C GLU A 28 -4.42 5.38 20.72
N VAL A 29 -4.82 4.18 20.26
CA VAL A 29 -4.88 3.87 18.84
C VAL A 29 -6.31 3.64 18.37
N ILE A 30 -6.71 4.34 17.31
CA ILE A 30 -7.98 4.16 16.62
C ILE A 30 -7.72 3.52 15.26
N TYR A 31 -8.22 2.31 15.06
CA TYR A 31 -8.08 1.56 13.81
C TYR A 31 -9.27 1.83 12.89
N LYS A 32 -8.98 2.22 11.65
CA LYS A 32 -9.98 2.54 10.62
C LYS A 32 -9.73 1.72 9.36
N ARG A 33 -10.79 1.46 8.61
CA ARG A 33 -10.72 0.79 7.30
C ARG A 33 -9.86 1.60 6.31
N PRO A 34 -9.44 0.98 5.18
CA PRO A 34 -8.67 1.67 4.13
C PRO A 34 -9.20 3.06 3.81
N ILE A 35 -8.30 4.03 3.79
CA ILE A 35 -8.65 5.45 3.69
C ILE A 35 -9.31 5.80 2.35
N LYS A 36 -10.28 6.69 2.37
CA LYS A 36 -10.92 7.28 1.20
C LYS A 36 -11.02 8.79 1.33
N ARG A 37 -11.44 9.42 0.25
CA ARG A 37 -11.68 10.87 0.22
C ARG A 37 -12.66 11.31 1.31
N GLY A 38 -12.29 12.36 2.05
CA GLY A 38 -13.05 12.93 3.15
C GLY A 38 -12.68 12.40 4.54
N ASP A 39 -12.01 11.24 4.62
CA ASP A 39 -11.69 10.60 5.90
C ASP A 39 -10.69 11.41 6.73
N ILE A 40 -9.72 12.07 6.10
CA ILE A 40 -8.77 12.95 6.80
C ILE A 40 -9.50 14.11 7.50
N GLY A 41 -10.48 14.72 6.83
CA GLY A 41 -11.27 15.79 7.43
C GLY A 41 -12.03 15.33 8.67
N LEU A 42 -12.48 14.07 8.70
CA LEU A 42 -13.12 13.49 9.89
C LEU A 42 -12.08 13.19 10.97
N ALA A 43 -10.91 12.65 10.57
CA ALA A 43 -9.82 12.34 11.51
C ALA A 43 -9.30 13.57 12.23
N ILE A 44 -9.13 14.69 11.54
CA ILE A 44 -8.70 15.96 12.13
C ILE A 44 -9.61 16.39 13.30
N ASN A 45 -10.94 16.21 13.16
CA ASN A 45 -11.89 16.55 14.23
C ASN A 45 -11.74 15.68 15.49
N GLU A 46 -11.05 14.55 15.39
CA GLU A 46 -10.73 13.69 16.52
C GLU A 46 -9.44 14.10 17.25
N HIS A 47 -8.76 15.13 16.74
CA HIS A 47 -7.51 15.70 17.29
C HIS A 47 -6.41 14.64 17.54
N PRO A 48 -6.00 13.84 16.53
CA PRO A 48 -4.89 12.92 16.67
C PRO A 48 -3.55 13.65 16.63
N ASP A 49 -2.54 13.10 17.28
CA ASP A 49 -1.14 13.50 17.13
C ASP A 49 -0.52 12.92 15.84
N ILE A 50 -0.98 11.70 15.47
CA ILE A 50 -0.45 10.98 14.32
C ILE A 50 -1.60 10.39 13.50
N ILE A 51 -1.51 10.50 12.17
CA ILE A 51 -2.33 9.75 11.21
C ILE A 51 -1.41 8.82 10.43
N GLY A 52 -1.61 7.51 10.59
CA GLY A 52 -0.97 6.46 9.78
C GLY A 52 -1.85 6.05 8.61
N ILE A 53 -1.31 6.08 7.40
CA ILE A 53 -1.98 5.61 6.19
C ILE A 53 -1.20 4.42 5.66
N ILE A 54 -1.79 3.23 5.72
CA ILE A 54 -1.25 1.99 5.18
C ILE A 54 -2.01 1.65 3.90
N ASP A 55 -3.32 1.43 4.03
CA ASP A 55 -4.18 1.08 2.92
C ASP A 55 -5.18 2.18 2.58
N GLY A 56 -5.52 2.27 1.31
CA GLY A 56 -6.54 3.19 0.82
C GLY A 56 -7.31 2.60 -0.35
N VAL A 57 -8.50 3.14 -0.59
CA VAL A 57 -9.31 2.75 -1.72
C VAL A 57 -8.74 3.34 -3.02
N PHE A 58 -8.84 2.56 -4.09
CA PHE A 58 -8.36 2.91 -5.42
C PHE A 58 -9.49 2.72 -6.44
N HIS A 59 -9.58 3.53 -7.45
CA HIS A 59 -10.52 3.49 -8.59
C HIS A 59 -12.03 3.43 -8.29
N GLN A 60 -12.53 2.48 -7.48
CA GLN A 60 -13.96 2.29 -7.22
C GLN A 60 -14.57 3.37 -6.32
N ASN A 61 -13.75 3.97 -5.46
CA ASN A 61 -14.07 5.11 -4.63
C ASN A 61 -12.99 6.18 -4.82
N SER A 62 -13.34 7.44 -4.58
CA SER A 62 -12.36 8.51 -4.67
C SER A 62 -11.25 8.30 -3.64
N ALA A 63 -10.02 8.11 -4.10
CA ALA A 63 -8.84 8.02 -3.26
C ALA A 63 -8.66 9.29 -2.41
N VAL A 64 -7.98 9.13 -1.25
CA VAL A 64 -7.62 10.28 -0.41
C VAL A 64 -6.85 11.32 -1.23
N ALA A 65 -7.26 12.59 -1.11
CA ALA A 65 -6.67 13.66 -1.88
C ALA A 65 -5.44 14.26 -1.16
N HIS A 66 -4.44 14.66 -1.94
CA HIS A 66 -3.24 15.33 -1.42
C HIS A 66 -3.58 16.52 -0.51
N ARG A 67 -4.55 17.35 -0.92
CA ARG A 67 -4.98 18.51 -0.13
C ARG A 67 -5.53 18.18 1.25
N GLU A 68 -6.13 17.00 1.42
CA GLU A 68 -6.61 16.56 2.73
C GLU A 68 -5.43 16.24 3.64
N ILE A 69 -4.42 15.53 3.12
CA ILE A 69 -3.20 15.18 3.84
C ILE A 69 -2.43 16.45 4.22
N LEU A 70 -2.24 17.36 3.26
CA LEU A 70 -1.57 18.64 3.53
C LEU A 70 -2.29 19.47 4.60
N LYS A 71 -3.63 19.46 4.59
CA LYS A 71 -4.39 20.13 5.65
C LYS A 71 -4.10 19.55 7.03
N ALA A 72 -4.01 18.22 7.17
CA ALA A 72 -3.65 17.60 8.45
C ALA A 72 -2.24 18.01 8.90
N ILE A 73 -1.28 18.07 7.98
CA ILE A 73 0.09 18.51 8.25
C ILE A 73 0.11 19.97 8.68
N ASP A 74 -0.62 20.85 8.00
CA ASP A 74 -0.74 22.29 8.33
C ASP A 74 -1.36 22.51 9.73
N GLU A 75 -2.22 21.60 10.19
CA GLU A 75 -2.79 21.60 11.54
C GLU A 75 -1.85 20.98 12.59
N GLY A 76 -0.62 20.61 12.21
CA GLY A 76 0.41 20.09 13.11
C GLY A 76 0.33 18.59 13.37
N ILE A 77 -0.51 17.87 12.63
CA ILE A 77 -0.64 16.41 12.76
C ILE A 77 0.49 15.73 11.97
N SER A 78 1.19 14.78 12.59
CA SER A 78 2.19 13.99 11.88
C SER A 78 1.52 12.95 10.98
N VAL A 79 1.70 13.03 9.66
CA VAL A 79 1.14 12.06 8.73
C VAL A 79 2.23 11.13 8.23
N VAL A 80 2.01 9.82 8.39
CA VAL A 80 2.95 8.74 8.01
C VAL A 80 2.28 7.83 7.00
N GLY A 81 2.98 7.51 5.91
CA GLY A 81 2.50 6.59 4.87
C GLY A 81 3.41 5.38 4.69
N ALA A 82 2.80 4.22 4.51
CA ALA A 82 3.51 2.96 4.28
C ALA A 82 2.70 2.05 3.34
N SER A 83 3.34 0.99 2.86
CA SER A 83 2.74 -0.07 2.06
C SER A 83 2.07 0.44 0.77
N SER A 84 0.79 0.22 0.56
CA SER A 84 -0.01 0.48 -0.62
C SER A 84 -0.22 1.99 -0.92
N MET A 85 -1.45 2.48 -0.74
CA MET A 85 -1.85 3.89 -0.96
C MET A 85 -1.05 4.85 -0.08
N GLY A 86 -0.70 4.43 1.15
CA GLY A 86 0.07 5.26 2.07
C GLY A 86 1.48 5.55 1.56
N ALA A 87 2.17 4.55 1.00
CA ALA A 87 3.49 4.71 0.41
C ALA A 87 3.46 5.59 -0.84
N LEU A 88 2.46 5.40 -1.70
CA LEU A 88 2.25 6.23 -2.89
C LEU A 88 2.06 7.71 -2.49
N ARG A 89 1.13 8.00 -1.58
CA ARG A 89 0.89 9.36 -1.12
C ARG A 89 2.10 9.97 -0.42
N ALA A 90 2.84 9.17 0.34
CA ALA A 90 4.06 9.65 0.99
C ALA A 90 5.13 10.03 -0.03
N SER A 91 5.33 9.25 -1.10
CA SER A 91 6.31 9.58 -2.14
C SER A 91 5.97 10.86 -2.93
N GLU A 92 4.68 11.22 -3.00
CA GLU A 92 4.21 12.44 -3.65
C GLU A 92 4.27 13.67 -2.72
N LEU A 93 4.31 13.47 -1.39
CA LEU A 93 4.16 14.53 -0.39
C LEU A 93 5.30 14.58 0.65
N ASP A 94 6.36 13.79 0.50
CA ASP A 94 7.49 13.76 1.45
C ASP A 94 8.18 15.12 1.57
N THR A 95 8.39 15.80 0.45
CA THR A 95 8.95 17.16 0.39
C THR A 95 8.01 18.21 1.02
N LEU A 96 6.75 17.86 1.25
CA LEU A 96 5.71 18.72 1.84
C LEU A 96 5.35 18.30 3.28
N GLY A 97 6.11 17.36 3.87
CA GLY A 97 6.04 17.03 5.29
C GLY A 97 5.38 15.69 5.63
N MET A 98 4.85 14.94 4.66
CA MET A 98 4.41 13.56 4.90
C MET A 98 5.64 12.65 5.04
N LYS A 99 5.61 11.74 6.01
CA LYS A 99 6.70 10.78 6.23
C LYS A 99 6.39 9.46 5.53
N GLY A 100 7.29 9.01 4.66
CA GLY A 100 7.19 7.69 4.03
C GLY A 100 8.11 6.68 4.72
N ILE A 101 7.64 5.43 4.85
CA ILE A 101 8.44 4.33 5.40
C ILE A 101 8.19 3.02 4.63
N GLY A 102 9.23 2.19 4.61
CA GLY A 102 9.19 0.82 4.10
C GLY A 102 9.48 0.68 2.61
N TYR A 103 9.56 -0.58 2.17
CA TYR A 103 10.02 -0.96 0.84
C TYR A 103 9.27 -0.26 -0.29
N VAL A 104 7.93 -0.26 -0.25
CA VAL A 104 7.10 0.33 -1.32
C VAL A 104 7.36 1.83 -1.47
N TYR A 105 7.43 2.56 -0.34
CA TYR A 105 7.80 3.98 -0.37
C TYR A 105 9.19 4.20 -1.00
N GLU A 106 10.18 3.41 -0.63
CA GLU A 106 11.54 3.52 -1.17
C GLU A 106 11.57 3.27 -2.69
N GLN A 107 10.76 2.33 -3.21
CA GLN A 107 10.66 2.09 -4.65
C GLN A 107 10.09 3.30 -5.41
N TYR A 108 9.06 3.96 -4.87
CA TYR A 108 8.52 5.20 -5.44
C TYR A 108 9.49 6.37 -5.29
N ALA A 109 10.02 6.61 -4.10
CA ALA A 109 10.92 7.73 -3.81
C ALA A 109 12.22 7.67 -4.64
N THR A 110 12.68 6.48 -5.01
CA THR A 110 13.85 6.28 -5.89
C THR A 110 13.50 6.25 -7.38
N GLY A 111 12.22 6.35 -7.74
CA GLY A 111 11.75 6.32 -9.13
C GLY A 111 11.84 4.96 -9.82
N LYS A 112 12.07 3.87 -9.08
CA LYS A 112 12.04 2.51 -9.61
C LYS A 112 10.63 2.07 -9.96
N VAL A 113 9.66 2.49 -9.15
CA VAL A 113 8.23 2.35 -9.40
C VAL A 113 7.65 3.72 -9.67
N THR A 114 6.83 3.86 -10.70
CA THR A 114 6.29 5.16 -11.13
C THR A 114 4.80 5.14 -11.43
N SER A 115 4.20 3.96 -11.50
CA SER A 115 2.78 3.81 -11.84
C SER A 115 1.94 3.56 -10.60
N ASP A 116 0.81 4.26 -10.51
CA ASP A 116 -0.15 4.11 -9.40
C ASP A 116 -0.75 2.70 -9.35
N ASP A 117 -0.89 2.04 -10.52
CA ASP A 117 -1.45 0.69 -10.62
C ASP A 117 -0.47 -0.42 -10.19
N ASP A 118 0.80 -0.08 -9.92
CA ASP A 118 1.78 -1.03 -9.41
C ASP A 118 1.45 -1.50 -7.98
N VAL A 119 0.73 -0.66 -7.21
CA VAL A 119 0.22 -1.00 -5.86
C VAL A 119 -1.29 -1.26 -5.82
N ALA A 120 -1.97 -1.12 -6.96
CA ALA A 120 -3.42 -1.27 -7.02
C ALA A 120 -3.85 -2.73 -6.95
N VAL A 121 -4.91 -2.97 -6.19
CA VAL A 121 -5.59 -4.27 -6.08
C VAL A 121 -7.09 -4.13 -6.30
N MET A 122 -7.71 -5.20 -6.77
CA MET A 122 -9.15 -5.35 -6.75
C MET A 122 -9.57 -5.96 -5.41
N LEU A 123 -10.58 -5.39 -4.81
CA LEU A 123 -11.19 -5.89 -3.58
C LEU A 123 -12.61 -6.35 -3.85
N ASP A 124 -13.02 -7.40 -3.17
CA ASP A 124 -14.44 -7.67 -2.99
C ASP A 124 -15.09 -6.54 -2.17
N SER A 125 -16.21 -6.03 -2.64
CA SER A 125 -16.86 -4.85 -2.04
C SER A 125 -17.50 -5.11 -0.68
N GLU A 126 -17.83 -6.37 -0.38
CA GLU A 126 -18.51 -6.78 0.85
C GLU A 126 -17.54 -7.38 1.87
N THR A 127 -16.71 -8.33 1.42
CA THR A 127 -15.78 -9.06 2.30
C THR A 127 -14.46 -8.33 2.48
N LEU A 128 -14.09 -7.41 1.56
CA LEU A 128 -12.78 -6.76 1.46
C LEU A 128 -11.64 -7.75 1.16
N GLU A 129 -11.97 -8.95 0.71
CA GLU A 129 -10.96 -9.91 0.27
C GLU A 129 -10.24 -9.42 -0.98
N GLN A 130 -8.95 -9.70 -1.04
CA GLN A 130 -8.10 -9.37 -2.18
C GLN A 130 -8.40 -10.31 -3.34
N LEU A 131 -8.79 -9.74 -4.49
CA LEU A 131 -9.13 -10.50 -5.70
C LEU A 131 -8.03 -10.45 -6.78
N SER A 132 -7.06 -9.57 -6.65
CA SER A 132 -5.93 -9.45 -7.57
C SER A 132 -4.63 -9.12 -6.84
N GLU A 133 -3.47 -9.34 -7.49
CA GLU A 133 -2.16 -9.05 -6.90
C GLU A 133 -1.60 -7.72 -7.38
N PRO A 134 -1.02 -6.90 -6.48
CA PRO A 134 -0.29 -5.71 -6.88
C PRO A 134 1.02 -6.11 -7.58
N LEU A 135 1.40 -5.36 -8.61
CA LEU A 135 2.60 -5.68 -9.37
C LEU A 135 3.86 -5.67 -8.50
N ILE A 136 3.93 -4.75 -7.55
CA ILE A 136 5.10 -4.63 -6.65
C ILE A 136 5.32 -5.89 -5.79
N ASN A 137 4.25 -6.59 -5.39
CA ASN A 137 4.36 -7.85 -4.67
C ASN A 137 4.90 -8.97 -5.58
N MET A 138 4.44 -9.00 -6.83
CA MET A 138 4.93 -9.96 -7.83
C MET A 138 6.40 -9.71 -8.15
N GLU A 139 6.81 -8.45 -8.32
CA GLU A 139 8.20 -8.07 -8.54
C GLU A 139 9.09 -8.51 -7.36
N TYR A 140 8.67 -8.24 -6.14
CA TYR A 140 9.39 -8.69 -4.94
C TYR A 140 9.52 -10.21 -4.90
N THR A 141 8.43 -10.93 -5.16
CA THR A 141 8.37 -12.40 -5.16
C THR A 141 9.29 -13.00 -6.21
N PHE A 142 9.21 -12.53 -7.45
CA PHE A 142 10.04 -13.03 -8.54
C PHE A 142 11.53 -12.67 -8.34
N THR A 143 11.82 -11.48 -7.80
CA THR A 143 13.19 -11.12 -7.43
C THR A 143 13.76 -12.02 -6.34
N LYS A 144 12.92 -12.42 -5.38
CA LYS A 144 13.32 -13.40 -4.35
C LYS A 144 13.55 -14.78 -4.95
N ALA A 145 12.67 -15.22 -5.87
CA ALA A 145 12.83 -16.50 -6.57
C ALA A 145 14.14 -16.58 -7.37
N VAL A 146 14.56 -15.48 -8.01
CA VAL A 146 15.88 -15.40 -8.66
C VAL A 146 17.01 -15.56 -7.66
N LYS A 147 16.97 -14.86 -6.52
CA LYS A 147 17.99 -14.94 -5.48
C LYS A 147 18.13 -16.36 -4.90
N GLU A 148 17.04 -17.09 -4.85
CA GLU A 148 16.96 -18.47 -4.38
C GLU A 148 17.26 -19.50 -5.50
N ASN A 149 17.60 -19.05 -6.72
CA ASN A 149 17.86 -19.86 -7.91
C ASN A 149 16.68 -20.77 -8.31
N ILE A 150 15.45 -20.34 -8.05
CA ILE A 150 14.22 -21.02 -8.48
C ILE A 150 13.89 -20.65 -9.93
N ILE A 151 14.11 -19.37 -10.31
CA ILE A 151 13.97 -18.88 -11.68
C ILE A 151 15.20 -18.07 -12.07
N THR A 152 15.41 -17.87 -13.36
CA THR A 152 16.45 -17.01 -13.93
C THR A 152 16.01 -15.56 -13.99
N GLU A 153 16.94 -14.62 -14.19
CA GLU A 153 16.63 -13.20 -14.47
C GLU A 153 15.77 -13.04 -15.72
N TYR A 154 16.01 -13.84 -16.76
CA TYR A 154 15.25 -13.81 -17.99
C TYR A 154 13.77 -14.19 -17.75
N GLU A 155 13.53 -15.26 -17.00
CA GLU A 155 12.18 -15.72 -16.64
C GLU A 155 11.47 -14.69 -15.77
N LYS A 156 12.15 -14.08 -14.81
CA LYS A 156 11.62 -12.97 -14.03
C LYS A 156 11.14 -11.82 -14.91
N ASP A 157 11.98 -11.39 -15.87
CA ASP A 157 11.66 -10.27 -16.75
C ASP A 157 10.47 -10.59 -17.66
N GLU A 158 10.35 -11.84 -18.15
CA GLU A 158 9.19 -12.30 -18.91
C GLU A 158 7.92 -12.27 -18.04
N LEU A 159 7.95 -12.86 -16.85
CA LEU A 159 6.82 -12.88 -15.91
C LEU A 159 6.36 -11.47 -15.52
N LEU A 160 7.30 -10.57 -15.25
CA LEU A 160 6.97 -9.17 -14.93
C LEU A 160 6.37 -8.43 -16.12
N SER A 161 6.84 -8.70 -17.34
CA SER A 161 6.27 -8.13 -18.55
C SER A 161 4.81 -8.55 -18.75
N ILE A 162 4.49 -9.83 -18.52
CA ILE A 162 3.12 -10.37 -18.58
C ILE A 162 2.26 -9.72 -17.49
N ALA A 163 2.73 -9.72 -16.24
CA ALA A 163 2.02 -9.15 -15.11
C ALA A 163 1.73 -7.65 -15.32
N LYS A 164 2.69 -6.88 -15.85
CA LYS A 164 2.55 -5.45 -16.12
C LYS A 164 1.58 -5.16 -17.26
N SER A 165 1.54 -6.00 -18.28
CA SER A 165 0.58 -5.89 -19.39
C SER A 165 -0.84 -6.28 -18.99
N THR A 166 -1.02 -7.00 -17.88
CA THR A 166 -2.32 -7.43 -17.37
C THR A 166 -2.98 -6.30 -16.57
N PHE A 167 -4.20 -5.92 -16.94
CA PHE A 167 -4.99 -4.92 -16.20
C PHE A 167 -5.15 -5.36 -14.74
N TYR A 168 -4.78 -4.49 -13.78
CA TYR A 168 -4.61 -4.83 -12.36
C TYR A 168 -5.75 -5.65 -11.72
N PRO A 169 -7.06 -5.47 -12.04
CA PRO A 169 -8.11 -6.29 -11.46
C PRO A 169 -8.08 -7.78 -11.84
N LYS A 170 -7.33 -8.12 -12.90
CA LYS A 170 -7.16 -9.50 -13.37
C LYS A 170 -5.78 -10.06 -13.06
N ARG A 171 -4.89 -9.26 -12.51
CA ARG A 171 -3.51 -9.64 -12.24
C ARG A 171 -3.46 -10.65 -11.10
N ASN A 172 -2.90 -11.81 -11.34
CA ASN A 172 -2.64 -12.85 -10.34
C ASN A 172 -1.52 -13.78 -10.79
N TYR A 173 -0.90 -14.48 -9.84
CA TYR A 173 0.21 -15.38 -10.12
C TYR A 173 -0.15 -16.50 -11.11
N ALA A 174 -1.28 -17.19 -10.90
CA ALA A 174 -1.68 -18.31 -11.73
C ALA A 174 -1.83 -17.89 -13.20
N GLN A 175 -2.52 -16.78 -13.48
CA GLN A 175 -2.67 -16.29 -14.84
C GLN A 175 -1.32 -15.87 -15.44
N THR A 176 -0.45 -15.24 -14.68
CA THR A 176 0.87 -14.79 -15.14
C THR A 176 1.72 -15.97 -15.53
N LEU A 177 1.81 -17.01 -14.67
CA LEU A 177 2.54 -18.24 -14.95
C LEU A 177 1.98 -18.99 -16.17
N ASN A 178 0.66 -19.20 -16.23
CA ASN A 178 0.01 -19.89 -17.36
C ASN A 178 0.16 -19.14 -18.69
N SER A 179 0.38 -17.84 -18.67
CA SER A 179 0.58 -17.02 -19.88
C SER A 179 2.06 -16.93 -20.29
N SER A 180 2.97 -17.39 -19.44
CA SER A 180 4.39 -17.49 -19.79
C SER A 180 4.64 -18.70 -20.70
N LYS A 181 5.76 -18.69 -21.39
CA LYS A 181 6.24 -19.81 -22.19
C LYS A 181 7.25 -20.66 -21.43
N LEU A 182 7.28 -20.49 -20.12
CA LEU A 182 8.17 -21.24 -19.25
C LEU A 182 7.64 -22.68 -19.16
N ASP A 183 8.52 -23.66 -19.33
CA ASP A 183 8.18 -25.05 -19.20
C ASP A 183 7.82 -25.37 -17.74
N ASP A 184 6.88 -26.31 -17.55
CA ASP A 184 6.40 -26.78 -16.22
C ASP A 184 7.42 -27.73 -15.54
N ASP A 185 8.73 -27.41 -15.55
CA ASP A 185 9.79 -28.24 -14.94
C ASP A 185 9.93 -28.02 -13.42
#